data_e850993edafc80b51c3fb17430578d1d
#
_entry.id   e850993edafc80b51c3fb17430578d1d
#
_cell.length_a   1.000
_cell.length_b   1.000
_cell.length_c   1.000
_cell.angle_alpha   90.00
_cell.angle_beta   90.00
_cell.angle_gamma   90.00
#
_symmetry.space_group_name_H-M   'P 1'
#
loop_
_entity.id
_entity.type
_entity.pdbx_description
1 polymer ?
#
loop_
_entity_poly.entity_id
_entity_poly.type
_entity_poly.pdbx_seq_one_letter_code
_entity_poly.pdbx_strand_id
1 'polypeptide(L)'
;MIKPRLLLLALAALALVLAACGSGSSTTPTADGGGASNTETAAAVEGGILRIGYTDPPDGINPFVGSNQVSYVIFQEMYPALVQYDEDYQLTGDWAESWTVSDDNRTYTFELRPGKWSDGTPLTSADAVWTFETVLKYKDVSTGLTAGYIDGVESVEAPNDQTFIVTYAKPKATALANLQPFYILPKHVFEQHVGEGGKGLDKWDMKAEGELVGGGPFTVKAYDEKGTTLLERNPGYYGPKPNLDAIGITVYQNPDAMVSAFKAGEIDSMDKVPVTLVDQIKAMPDVQVEEGLVPDVVNIGFNANPKKTTHRELLDPVVKNAMAHAVNRDKIIETVYNGRAAPAASILTPIAGDYLDPTIEPEAYDLALANQLLDDAGYTKGADGIRTTPAGDRMSYEVILPTDIEGQQRKFEIIQEDWKAIGIETVGKPMDGSAAWDAMMAPDGKYLEFDLHMWSWLGYIDPDFMLMTVMCDQYGNWSDTGYCNPEYDALYAQQAAEMDPAKRVAIVHEMQQILYRDHPYIFVAQSEFIRAYKGGWTGITAPYLVYVSKIPWDTIGRTAD
;
A
#
# COMPACT_ATOMS: atom_id res chain seq x y z
N MET A 1 -8.75 -59.62 30.53
CA MET A 1 -8.10 -59.96 31.81
C MET A 1 -7.22 -58.83 32.23
N ILE A 2 -7.65 -58.21 33.31
CA ILE A 2 -6.89 -57.61 34.38
C ILE A 2 -6.12 -56.32 34.10
N LYS A 3 -6.74 -55.19 34.46
CA LYS A 3 -6.23 -54.00 35.14
C LYS A 3 -5.67 -54.44 36.55
N PRO A 4 -5.01 -53.60 37.37
CA PRO A 4 -5.11 -52.17 37.56
C PRO A 4 -3.93 -51.43 38.26
N ARG A 5 -4.07 -50.10 38.41
CA ARG A 5 -3.95 -49.21 39.60
C ARG A 5 -2.58 -48.63 39.94
N LEU A 6 -2.53 -47.30 39.99
CA LEU A 6 -2.77 -46.29 41.08
C LEU A 6 -1.57 -46.07 42.01
N LEU A 7 -1.07 -44.92 42.29
CA LEU A 7 -1.43 -43.79 43.18
C LEU A 7 -0.19 -42.88 43.30
N LEU A 8 -0.26 -41.60 43.11
CA LEU A 8 -0.58 -40.47 44.00
C LEU A 8 0.50 -39.97 44.96
N LEU A 9 0.59 -38.65 45.04
CA LEU A 9 0.98 -37.71 46.10
C LEU A 9 2.45 -37.27 46.12
N ALA A 10 2.77 -36.02 45.94
CA ALA A 10 2.40 -34.71 46.50
C ALA A 10 3.36 -34.21 47.58
N LEU A 11 3.57 -32.91 47.58
CA LEU A 11 4.03 -31.97 48.62
C LEU A 11 5.53 -31.79 48.82
N ALA A 12 5.98 -30.65 48.48
CA ALA A 12 6.00 -29.31 49.09
C ALA A 12 7.23 -29.00 49.95
N ALA A 13 7.80 -27.91 49.62
CA ALA A 13 8.25 -26.78 50.44
C ALA A 13 9.66 -26.76 51.06
N LEU A 14 10.26 -25.67 50.78
CA LEU A 14 10.85 -24.66 51.66
C LEU A 14 12.36 -24.71 51.99
N ALA A 15 12.96 -23.65 51.47
CA ALA A 15 13.79 -22.66 52.20
C ALA A 15 15.27 -22.87 52.43
N LEU A 16 15.97 -21.90 51.90
CA LEU A 16 16.92 -20.97 52.51
C LEU A 16 18.35 -21.41 52.90
N VAL A 17 19.28 -20.73 52.28
CA VAL A 17 20.33 -19.84 52.84
C VAL A 17 21.78 -20.35 52.91
N LEU A 18 22.61 -19.50 52.25
CA LEU A 18 23.97 -19.02 52.58
C LEU A 18 25.20 -19.85 52.19
N ALA A 19 25.86 -19.25 51.25
CA ALA A 19 27.16 -18.56 51.33
C ALA A 19 28.45 -19.36 51.16
N ALA A 20 29.20 -18.89 50.22
CA ALA A 20 30.60 -18.48 50.24
C ALA A 20 31.68 -19.37 49.60
N CYS A 21 32.31 -18.70 48.62
CA CYS A 21 33.72 -18.68 48.24
C CYS A 21 34.43 -19.95 47.75
N GLY A 22 35.00 -19.79 46.55
CA GLY A 22 36.16 -20.56 46.13
C GLY A 22 36.41 -20.64 44.63
N SER A 23 37.18 -19.73 44.14
CA SER A 23 38.03 -19.67 42.92
C SER A 23 38.26 -20.93 42.09
N GLY A 24 38.18 -20.77 40.77
CA GLY A 24 38.75 -21.70 39.80
C GLY A 24 38.40 -21.37 38.37
N SER A 25 39.31 -20.72 37.67
CA SER A 25 39.22 -20.34 36.25
C SER A 25 39.16 -21.52 35.28
N SER A 26 38.26 -21.51 34.33
CA SER A 26 38.51 -22.05 32.97
C SER A 26 37.54 -21.39 31.96
N THR A 27 38.12 -20.67 31.02
CA THR A 27 37.47 -19.96 29.93
C THR A 27 37.04 -20.90 28.81
N THR A 28 35.78 -20.83 28.42
CA THR A 28 35.31 -21.26 27.11
C THR A 28 34.35 -20.16 26.58
N PRO A 29 34.47 -19.69 25.34
CA PRO A 29 33.63 -18.58 24.86
C PRO A 29 32.27 -19.11 24.43
N THR A 30 31.24 -18.63 25.09
CA THR A 30 29.86 -18.73 24.65
C THR A 30 29.51 -17.48 23.81
N ALA A 31 28.88 -17.72 22.68
CA ALA A 31 28.38 -16.71 21.80
C ALA A 31 27.39 -15.76 22.53
N ASP A 32 27.61 -14.48 22.36
CA ASP A 32 26.73 -13.42 22.82
C ASP A 32 25.40 -13.50 22.07
N GLY A 33 24.35 -13.84 22.79
CA GLY A 33 22.99 -13.60 22.36
C GLY A 33 22.67 -12.13 22.60
N GLY A 34 22.30 -11.43 21.55
CA GLY A 34 21.88 -10.04 21.61
C GLY A 34 20.77 -9.84 22.64
N GLY A 35 21.06 -9.11 23.69
CA GLY A 35 20.07 -8.65 24.64
C GLY A 35 19.18 -7.61 23.97
N ALA A 36 17.91 -7.92 23.83
CA ALA A 36 16.90 -6.90 23.56
C ALA A 36 16.98 -5.87 24.70
N SER A 37 17.38 -4.68 24.39
CA SER A 37 17.32 -3.53 25.29
C SER A 37 15.84 -3.22 25.48
N ASN A 38 15.28 -3.56 26.62
CA ASN A 38 14.03 -2.98 27.09
C ASN A 38 14.29 -1.49 27.35
N THR A 39 14.13 -0.69 26.31
CA THR A 39 13.99 0.76 26.47
C THR A 39 12.58 0.95 27.05
N GLU A 40 12.46 1.29 28.33
CA GLU A 40 11.20 1.80 28.89
C GLU A 40 10.80 3.00 28.00
N THR A 41 9.74 2.83 27.23
CA THR A 41 9.19 3.90 26.42
C THR A 41 8.68 4.97 27.38
N ALA A 42 9.25 6.17 27.31
CA ALA A 42 8.82 7.30 28.13
C ALA A 42 7.32 7.54 27.90
N ALA A 43 6.58 7.80 28.98
CA ALA A 43 5.14 8.05 28.88
C ALA A 43 4.87 9.27 27.99
N ALA A 44 3.91 9.14 27.07
CA ALA A 44 3.46 10.22 26.23
C ALA A 44 2.73 11.29 27.05
N VAL A 45 3.04 12.56 26.81
CA VAL A 45 2.34 13.71 27.40
C VAL A 45 1.16 14.07 26.50
N GLU A 46 0.00 14.30 27.11
CA GLU A 46 -1.20 14.73 26.39
C GLU A 46 -1.05 16.16 25.86
N GLY A 47 -1.51 16.41 24.64
CA GLY A 47 -1.53 17.70 23.98
C GLY A 47 -0.46 17.89 22.91
N GLY A 48 -0.50 19.03 22.26
CA GLY A 48 0.44 19.41 21.21
C GLY A 48 0.04 19.02 19.80
N ILE A 49 0.84 19.47 18.86
CA ILE A 49 0.65 19.26 17.41
C ILE A 49 1.83 18.47 16.86
N LEU A 50 1.57 17.37 16.18
CA LEU A 50 2.58 16.67 15.38
C LEU A 50 2.53 17.24 13.95
N ARG A 51 3.66 17.81 13.50
CA ARG A 51 3.79 18.41 12.16
C ARG A 51 4.58 17.47 11.27
N ILE A 52 3.93 16.98 10.21
CA ILE A 52 4.49 15.98 9.30
C ILE A 52 4.68 16.61 7.93
N GLY A 53 5.88 16.48 7.35
CA GLY A 53 6.16 16.90 5.99
C GLY A 53 5.96 15.79 4.98
N TYR A 54 5.33 16.13 3.87
CA TYR A 54 5.12 15.28 2.69
C TYR A 54 5.66 15.99 1.44
N THR A 55 6.00 15.23 0.40
CA THR A 55 6.36 15.78 -0.91
C THR A 55 5.25 15.59 -1.94
N ASP A 56 4.32 14.68 -1.68
CA ASP A 56 3.19 14.41 -2.54
C ASP A 56 1.95 15.13 -2.01
N PRO A 57 1.26 15.96 -2.80
CA PRO A 57 0.02 16.58 -2.37
C PRO A 57 -1.13 15.57 -2.35
N PRO A 58 -2.15 15.73 -1.47
CA PRO A 58 -3.39 14.99 -1.62
C PRO A 58 -4.07 15.37 -2.95
N ASP A 59 -4.63 14.40 -3.65
CA ASP A 59 -5.43 14.63 -4.88
C ASP A 59 -6.91 14.89 -4.58
N GLY A 60 -7.28 14.97 -3.31
CA GLY A 60 -8.61 15.33 -2.80
C GLY A 60 -8.86 14.82 -1.41
N ILE A 61 -9.86 15.39 -0.75
CA ILE A 61 -10.37 14.92 0.57
C ILE A 61 -11.76 14.31 0.48
N ASN A 62 -12.26 14.11 -0.74
CA ASN A 62 -13.46 13.35 -1.02
C ASN A 62 -13.10 11.89 -1.32
N PRO A 63 -13.55 10.91 -0.52
CA PRO A 63 -13.21 9.49 -0.71
C PRO A 63 -13.69 8.87 -2.03
N PHE A 64 -14.53 9.55 -2.77
CA PHE A 64 -14.94 9.11 -4.11
C PHE A 64 -14.02 9.59 -5.24
N VAL A 65 -13.04 10.46 -4.93
CA VAL A 65 -12.14 11.08 -5.90
C VAL A 65 -10.68 10.85 -5.53
N GLY A 66 -10.33 11.09 -4.27
CA GLY A 66 -8.94 10.95 -3.79
C GLY A 66 -8.46 9.51 -3.88
N SER A 67 -7.32 9.32 -4.54
CA SER A 67 -6.75 8.00 -4.82
C SER A 67 -5.28 7.87 -4.41
N ASN A 68 -4.59 8.99 -4.11
CA ASN A 68 -3.20 8.92 -3.73
C ASN A 68 -2.98 8.65 -2.22
N GLN A 69 -1.74 8.34 -1.85
CA GLN A 69 -1.36 7.98 -0.49
C GLN A 69 -1.78 9.05 0.54
N VAL A 70 -1.53 10.34 0.27
CA VAL A 70 -1.78 11.40 1.25
C VAL A 70 -3.27 11.63 1.47
N SER A 71 -4.10 11.43 0.43
CA SER A 71 -5.56 11.46 0.57
C SER A 71 -6.04 10.32 1.49
N TYR A 72 -5.51 9.11 1.33
CA TYR A 72 -5.85 7.97 2.21
C TYR A 72 -5.39 8.18 3.65
N VAL A 73 -4.25 8.84 3.88
CA VAL A 73 -3.83 9.27 5.23
C VAL A 73 -4.89 10.15 5.88
N ILE A 74 -5.41 11.12 5.14
CA ILE A 74 -6.46 12.01 5.65
C ILE A 74 -7.76 11.23 5.87
N PHE A 75 -8.14 10.32 4.96
CA PHE A 75 -9.36 9.51 5.10
C PHE A 75 -9.30 8.61 6.33
N GLN A 76 -8.17 7.95 6.58
CA GLN A 76 -7.97 7.08 7.74
C GLN A 76 -8.15 7.82 9.07
N GLU A 77 -7.71 9.08 9.13
CA GLU A 77 -7.86 9.90 10.33
C GLU A 77 -9.27 10.48 10.46
N MET A 78 -9.95 10.69 9.35
CA MET A 78 -11.24 11.40 9.31
C MET A 78 -12.44 10.47 9.36
N TYR A 79 -12.37 9.31 8.74
CA TYR A 79 -13.53 8.43 8.57
C TYR A 79 -13.38 7.09 9.27
N PRO A 80 -14.47 6.54 9.86
CA PRO A 80 -14.47 5.20 10.42
C PRO A 80 -14.27 4.15 9.32
N ALA A 81 -13.46 3.12 9.60
CA ALA A 81 -13.52 1.85 8.92
C ALA A 81 -14.16 0.79 9.83
N LEU A 82 -14.71 -0.29 9.29
CA LEU A 82 -15.24 -1.37 10.13
C LEU A 82 -14.11 -2.10 10.85
N VAL A 83 -13.03 -2.37 10.15
CA VAL A 83 -11.86 -3.11 10.62
C VAL A 83 -10.58 -2.40 10.20
N GLN A 84 -9.48 -2.68 10.89
CA GLN A 84 -8.16 -2.14 10.61
C GLN A 84 -7.10 -3.20 10.92
N TYR A 85 -5.89 -3.06 10.39
CA TYR A 85 -4.74 -3.82 10.83
C TYR A 85 -4.07 -3.12 12.02
N ASP A 86 -3.57 -3.90 12.98
CA ASP A 86 -2.75 -3.42 14.08
C ASP A 86 -1.26 -3.35 13.70
N GLU A 87 -0.40 -3.06 14.70
CA GLU A 87 1.05 -2.94 14.53
C GLU A 87 1.75 -4.26 14.15
N ASP A 88 1.12 -5.39 14.45
CA ASP A 88 1.58 -6.74 14.09
C ASP A 88 0.94 -7.23 12.77
N TYR A 89 0.28 -6.33 12.03
CA TYR A 89 -0.46 -6.61 10.81
C TYR A 89 -1.59 -7.64 10.97
N GLN A 90 -2.15 -7.72 12.19
CA GLN A 90 -3.32 -8.56 12.45
C GLN A 90 -4.60 -7.74 12.28
N LEU A 91 -5.61 -8.34 11.66
CA LEU A 91 -6.88 -7.69 11.43
C LEU A 91 -7.64 -7.54 12.76
N THR A 92 -7.97 -6.32 13.12
CA THR A 92 -8.68 -5.97 14.37
C THR A 92 -9.88 -5.08 14.08
N GLY A 93 -10.74 -4.91 15.08
CA GLY A 93 -11.88 -3.99 14.97
C GLY A 93 -11.45 -2.52 15.06
N ASP A 94 -12.00 -1.69 14.17
CA ASP A 94 -11.94 -0.24 14.29
C ASP A 94 -13.27 0.29 14.82
N TRP A 95 -14.23 0.67 13.97
CA TRP A 95 -15.56 1.01 14.42
C TRP A 95 -16.34 -0.22 14.88
N ALA A 96 -16.16 -1.38 14.26
CA ALA A 96 -16.66 -2.63 14.80
C ALA A 96 -15.90 -3.02 16.07
N GLU A 97 -16.62 -3.29 17.16
CA GLU A 97 -16.06 -3.86 18.38
C GLU A 97 -15.75 -5.35 18.19
N SER A 98 -16.62 -6.02 17.45
CA SER A 98 -16.49 -7.46 17.11
C SER A 98 -17.31 -7.78 15.87
N TRP A 99 -17.09 -8.97 15.32
CA TRP A 99 -17.91 -9.49 14.24
C TRP A 99 -18.05 -11.01 14.32
N THR A 100 -19.10 -11.51 13.66
CA THR A 100 -19.30 -12.94 13.44
C THR A 100 -19.50 -13.23 11.95
N VAL A 101 -19.15 -14.43 11.54
CA VAL A 101 -19.31 -14.89 10.16
C VAL A 101 -20.25 -16.09 10.16
N SER A 102 -21.21 -16.13 9.23
CA SER A 102 -22.12 -17.25 9.07
C SER A 102 -21.42 -18.54 8.62
N ASP A 103 -22.03 -19.70 8.89
CA ASP A 103 -21.46 -21.01 8.55
C ASP A 103 -21.18 -21.18 7.04
N ASP A 104 -21.92 -20.47 6.19
CA ASP A 104 -21.73 -20.46 4.74
C ASP A 104 -20.70 -19.42 4.26
N ASN A 105 -20.05 -18.70 5.20
CA ASN A 105 -19.06 -17.68 4.95
C ASN A 105 -19.50 -16.54 4.02
N ARG A 106 -20.80 -16.22 4.02
CA ARG A 106 -21.37 -15.18 3.17
C ARG A 106 -21.81 -13.95 3.94
N THR A 107 -22.21 -14.11 5.19
CA THR A 107 -22.78 -13.02 5.99
C THR A 107 -21.87 -12.66 7.14
N TYR A 108 -21.50 -11.41 7.20
CA TYR A 108 -20.70 -10.81 8.27
C TYR A 108 -21.61 -9.89 9.09
N THR A 109 -21.71 -10.14 10.39
CA THR A 109 -22.47 -9.32 11.33
C THR A 109 -21.51 -8.59 12.25
N PHE A 110 -21.50 -7.27 12.20
CA PHE A 110 -20.64 -6.39 12.98
C PHE A 110 -21.41 -5.75 14.12
N GLU A 111 -20.85 -5.81 15.33
CA GLU A 111 -21.32 -5.03 16.47
C GLU A 111 -20.49 -3.75 16.55
N LEU A 112 -21.13 -2.59 16.48
CA LEU A 112 -20.50 -1.29 16.30
C LEU A 112 -20.37 -0.53 17.63
N ARG A 113 -19.23 0.14 17.81
CA ARG A 113 -19.00 1.01 18.96
C ARG A 113 -19.92 2.24 18.88
N PRO A 114 -20.54 2.68 20.00
CA PRO A 114 -21.28 3.93 20.02
C PRO A 114 -20.32 5.10 19.78
N GLY A 115 -20.66 6.01 18.88
CA GLY A 115 -19.84 7.16 18.51
C GLY A 115 -20.67 8.34 18.00
N LYS A 116 -19.98 9.41 17.67
CA LYS A 116 -20.59 10.59 17.07
C LYS A 116 -19.70 11.12 15.95
N TRP A 117 -20.33 11.64 14.94
CA TRP A 117 -19.69 12.53 14.00
C TRP A 117 -19.22 13.82 14.69
N SER A 118 -18.26 14.51 14.12
CA SER A 118 -17.65 15.72 14.71
C SER A 118 -18.61 16.89 14.87
N ASP A 119 -19.70 16.89 14.15
CA ASP A 119 -20.81 17.86 14.30
C ASP A 119 -21.78 17.50 15.43
N GLY A 120 -21.58 16.39 16.13
CA GLY A 120 -22.39 15.89 17.23
C GLY A 120 -23.52 14.95 16.81
N THR A 121 -23.76 14.74 15.52
CA THR A 121 -24.72 13.77 15.00
C THR A 121 -24.33 12.34 15.41
N PRO A 122 -25.27 11.46 15.83
CA PRO A 122 -24.93 10.07 16.11
C PRO A 122 -24.33 9.34 14.91
N LEU A 123 -23.23 8.62 15.12
CA LEU A 123 -22.66 7.67 14.17
C LEU A 123 -23.39 6.34 14.34
N THR A 124 -24.06 5.86 13.30
CA THR A 124 -24.92 4.67 13.37
C THR A 124 -24.74 3.74 12.18
N SER A 125 -25.18 2.50 12.31
CA SER A 125 -25.20 1.50 11.23
C SER A 125 -25.96 1.98 9.98
N ALA A 126 -26.86 2.95 10.10
CA ALA A 126 -27.53 3.57 8.96
C ALA A 126 -26.57 4.35 8.04
N ASP A 127 -25.46 4.87 8.58
CA ASP A 127 -24.38 5.49 7.79
C ASP A 127 -23.64 4.42 6.97
N ALA A 128 -23.37 3.25 7.56
CA ALA A 128 -22.78 2.12 6.86
C ALA A 128 -23.68 1.62 5.72
N VAL A 129 -24.98 1.38 6.00
CA VAL A 129 -25.94 0.97 4.96
C VAL A 129 -25.96 1.98 3.82
N TRP A 130 -26.09 3.27 4.14
CA TRP A 130 -26.14 4.32 3.13
C TRP A 130 -24.86 4.36 2.27
N THR A 131 -23.69 4.21 2.90
CA THR A 131 -22.40 4.22 2.19
C THR A 131 -22.32 3.06 1.20
N PHE A 132 -22.59 1.83 1.66
CA PHE A 132 -22.57 0.64 0.80
C PHE A 132 -23.56 0.75 -0.36
N GLU A 133 -24.82 1.08 -0.06
CA GLU A 133 -25.86 1.22 -1.08
C GLU A 133 -25.52 2.30 -2.11
N THR A 134 -24.97 3.44 -1.65
CA THR A 134 -24.57 4.55 -2.53
C THR A 134 -23.43 4.12 -3.45
N VAL A 135 -22.41 3.48 -2.91
CA VAL A 135 -21.27 3.00 -3.70
C VAL A 135 -21.71 1.99 -4.73
N LEU A 136 -22.49 0.98 -4.36
CA LEU A 136 -22.98 -0.05 -5.30
C LEU A 136 -23.92 0.54 -6.36
N LYS A 137 -24.75 1.49 -5.99
CA LYS A 137 -25.72 2.11 -6.90
C LYS A 137 -25.09 2.99 -7.97
N TYR A 138 -23.99 3.66 -7.65
CA TYR A 138 -23.38 4.65 -8.53
C TYR A 138 -22.00 4.26 -9.02
N LYS A 139 -21.61 2.97 -8.91
CA LYS A 139 -20.29 2.46 -9.30
C LYS A 139 -19.91 2.75 -10.75
N ASP A 140 -20.87 2.75 -11.66
CA ASP A 140 -20.65 3.05 -13.07
C ASP A 140 -20.71 4.55 -13.41
N VAL A 141 -20.84 5.41 -12.38
CA VAL A 141 -21.03 6.87 -12.56
C VAL A 141 -19.98 7.68 -11.82
N SER A 142 -19.84 7.46 -10.49
CA SER A 142 -19.03 8.35 -9.64
C SER A 142 -18.34 7.68 -8.46
N THR A 143 -18.59 6.40 -8.21
CA THR A 143 -18.06 5.69 -7.04
C THR A 143 -17.27 4.42 -7.43
N GLY A 144 -16.85 4.34 -8.68
CA GLY A 144 -16.18 3.14 -9.25
C GLY A 144 -14.91 2.74 -8.49
N LEU A 145 -14.08 3.70 -8.11
CA LEU A 145 -12.84 3.43 -7.35
C LEU A 145 -13.11 2.70 -6.03
N THR A 146 -14.11 3.15 -5.27
CA THR A 146 -14.45 2.55 -3.97
C THR A 146 -15.28 1.27 -4.10
N ALA A 147 -15.97 1.06 -5.22
CA ALA A 147 -16.82 -0.10 -5.45
C ALA A 147 -16.02 -1.43 -5.49
N GLY A 148 -14.77 -1.39 -5.93
CA GLY A 148 -13.89 -2.56 -5.93
C GLY A 148 -13.71 -3.21 -4.55
N TYR A 149 -13.69 -2.40 -3.49
CA TYR A 149 -13.54 -2.90 -2.12
C TYR A 149 -14.75 -3.71 -1.62
N ILE A 150 -15.92 -3.46 -2.15
CA ILE A 150 -17.17 -4.13 -1.74
C ILE A 150 -17.78 -4.98 -2.87
N ASP A 151 -16.96 -5.39 -3.83
CA ASP A 151 -17.42 -6.25 -4.91
C ASP A 151 -17.98 -7.57 -4.39
N GLY A 152 -19.11 -8.01 -4.97
CA GLY A 152 -19.82 -9.20 -4.58
C GLY A 152 -20.79 -9.04 -3.42
N VAL A 153 -20.95 -7.85 -2.85
CA VAL A 153 -21.99 -7.56 -1.84
C VAL A 153 -23.38 -7.69 -2.49
N GLU A 154 -24.24 -8.52 -1.89
CA GLU A 154 -25.61 -8.77 -2.30
C GLU A 154 -26.61 -7.89 -1.53
N SER A 155 -26.42 -7.74 -0.23
CA SER A 155 -27.26 -6.90 0.62
C SER A 155 -26.54 -6.39 1.85
N VAL A 156 -27.05 -5.29 2.40
CA VAL A 156 -26.64 -4.74 3.68
C VAL A 156 -27.87 -4.41 4.52
N GLU A 157 -27.76 -4.57 5.85
CA GLU A 157 -28.86 -4.34 6.78
C GLU A 157 -28.38 -3.66 8.07
N ALA A 158 -29.23 -2.84 8.66
CA ALA A 158 -29.03 -2.21 9.98
C ALA A 158 -30.23 -2.53 10.87
N PRO A 159 -30.22 -3.67 11.58
CA PRO A 159 -31.33 -4.06 12.47
C PRO A 159 -31.56 -3.07 13.62
N ASN A 160 -30.53 -2.38 14.05
CA ASN A 160 -30.52 -1.32 15.05
C ASN A 160 -29.29 -0.43 14.83
N ASP A 161 -29.14 0.65 15.59
CA ASP A 161 -28.10 1.67 15.42
C ASP A 161 -26.65 1.13 15.58
N GLN A 162 -26.46 -0.04 16.20
CA GLN A 162 -25.14 -0.59 16.54
C GLN A 162 -24.87 -1.97 15.90
N THR A 163 -25.77 -2.48 15.07
CA THR A 163 -25.53 -3.73 14.36
C THR A 163 -25.60 -3.49 12.85
N PHE A 164 -24.54 -3.82 12.16
CA PHE A 164 -24.43 -3.77 10.70
C PHE A 164 -24.21 -5.18 10.14
N ILE A 165 -24.97 -5.53 9.12
CA ILE A 165 -24.87 -6.84 8.46
C ILE A 165 -24.57 -6.62 7.00
N VAL A 166 -23.56 -7.33 6.47
CA VAL A 166 -23.24 -7.40 5.05
C VAL A 166 -23.29 -8.85 4.57
N THR A 167 -24.01 -9.09 3.49
CA THR A 167 -24.11 -10.41 2.87
C THR A 167 -23.55 -10.37 1.46
N TYR A 168 -22.65 -11.30 1.16
CA TYR A 168 -22.04 -11.50 -0.15
C TYR A 168 -22.79 -12.55 -0.95
N ALA A 169 -22.82 -12.39 -2.27
CA ALA A 169 -23.45 -13.34 -3.19
C ALA A 169 -22.79 -14.75 -3.16
N LYS A 170 -21.52 -14.82 -2.77
CA LYS A 170 -20.69 -16.02 -2.62
C LYS A 170 -19.82 -15.90 -1.36
N PRO A 171 -19.26 -17.01 -0.84
CA PRO A 171 -18.23 -16.94 0.19
C PRO A 171 -17.12 -15.99 -0.24
N LYS A 172 -16.68 -15.09 0.65
CA LYS A 172 -15.67 -14.06 0.36
C LYS A 172 -14.60 -14.09 1.45
N ALA A 173 -13.48 -14.78 1.18
CA ALA A 173 -12.36 -14.87 2.11
C ALA A 173 -11.67 -13.51 2.35
N THR A 174 -11.71 -12.65 1.35
CA THR A 174 -11.06 -11.34 1.35
C THR A 174 -11.96 -10.22 1.91
N ALA A 175 -13.17 -10.55 2.37
CA ALA A 175 -14.16 -9.54 2.78
C ALA A 175 -13.61 -8.54 3.81
N LEU A 176 -13.01 -9.03 4.89
CA LEU A 176 -12.52 -8.17 5.97
C LEU A 176 -11.31 -7.34 5.53
N ALA A 177 -10.39 -7.93 4.76
CA ALA A 177 -9.25 -7.20 4.22
C ALA A 177 -9.67 -6.06 3.29
N ASN A 178 -10.69 -6.31 2.46
CA ASN A 178 -11.22 -5.30 1.53
C ASN A 178 -12.05 -4.22 2.24
N LEU A 179 -12.61 -4.52 3.41
CA LEU A 179 -13.32 -3.54 4.24
C LEU A 179 -12.37 -2.62 5.04
N GLN A 180 -11.08 -2.92 5.12
CA GLN A 180 -10.10 -2.08 5.82
C GLN A 180 -9.96 -0.69 5.15
N PRO A 181 -9.75 -0.57 3.82
CA PRO A 181 -9.67 0.74 3.16
C PRO A 181 -11.05 1.31 2.76
N PHE A 182 -12.14 0.67 3.17
CA PHE A 182 -13.49 1.11 2.86
C PHE A 182 -14.07 1.95 4.00
N TYR A 183 -14.07 3.26 3.84
CA TYR A 183 -14.47 4.21 4.87
C TYR A 183 -15.99 4.43 4.88
N ILE A 184 -16.56 4.52 6.09
CA ILE A 184 -17.97 4.85 6.30
C ILE A 184 -18.14 6.37 6.34
N LEU A 185 -19.10 6.87 5.56
CA LEU A 185 -19.29 8.29 5.31
C LEU A 185 -20.52 8.84 6.04
N PRO A 186 -20.51 10.12 6.49
CA PRO A 186 -21.66 10.74 7.16
C PRO A 186 -22.81 10.95 6.17
N LYS A 187 -23.82 10.07 6.25
CA LYS A 187 -24.98 10.10 5.37
C LYS A 187 -25.61 11.50 5.29
N HIS A 188 -25.84 12.16 6.41
CA HIS A 188 -26.52 13.45 6.49
C HIS A 188 -25.76 14.59 5.77
N VAL A 189 -24.45 14.41 5.54
CA VAL A 189 -23.63 15.35 4.76
C VAL A 189 -23.60 14.94 3.30
N PHE A 190 -23.23 13.70 3.00
CA PHE A 190 -22.99 13.24 1.63
C PHE A 190 -24.27 13.07 0.80
N GLU A 191 -25.41 12.72 1.42
CA GLU A 191 -26.66 12.52 0.67
C GLU A 191 -27.13 13.77 -0.08
N GLN A 192 -26.77 14.96 0.40
CA GLN A 192 -27.10 16.24 -0.21
C GLN A 192 -26.31 16.49 -1.51
N HIS A 193 -25.19 15.81 -1.70
CA HIS A 193 -24.26 15.98 -2.81
C HIS A 193 -24.35 14.86 -3.87
N VAL A 194 -25.26 13.92 -3.72
CA VAL A 194 -25.46 12.82 -4.70
C VAL A 194 -25.75 13.36 -6.09
N GLY A 195 -26.53 14.43 -6.21
CA GLY A 195 -26.92 15.03 -7.48
C GLY A 195 -27.82 14.11 -8.33
N GLU A 196 -28.15 14.57 -9.54
CA GLU A 196 -29.00 13.79 -10.45
C GLU A 196 -28.26 12.54 -10.95
N GLY A 197 -28.82 11.35 -10.61
CA GLY A 197 -28.24 10.06 -11.04
C GLY A 197 -26.87 9.76 -10.47
N GLY A 198 -26.49 10.36 -9.34
CA GLY A 198 -25.22 10.12 -8.68
C GLY A 198 -24.04 11.00 -9.18
N LYS A 199 -24.26 11.88 -10.14
CA LYS A 199 -23.21 12.67 -10.82
C LYS A 199 -22.61 13.81 -9.97
N GLY A 200 -23.05 13.99 -8.73
CA GLY A 200 -22.55 15.03 -7.84
C GLY A 200 -21.41 14.59 -6.94
N LEU A 201 -21.33 13.29 -6.62
CA LEU A 201 -20.41 12.76 -5.62
C LEU A 201 -18.94 12.94 -5.99
N ASP A 202 -18.56 12.69 -7.23
CA ASP A 202 -17.20 12.84 -7.78
C ASP A 202 -16.80 14.27 -8.16
N LYS A 203 -17.74 15.21 -8.04
CA LYS A 203 -17.52 16.63 -8.43
C LYS A 203 -17.55 17.58 -7.25
N TRP A 204 -17.83 17.06 -6.08
CA TRP A 204 -17.93 17.84 -4.87
C TRP A 204 -16.55 18.02 -4.23
N ASP A 205 -16.14 19.27 -4.07
CA ASP A 205 -14.79 19.66 -3.65
C ASP A 205 -14.57 19.65 -2.12
N MET A 206 -15.61 19.46 -1.32
CA MET A 206 -15.56 19.34 0.15
C MET A 206 -14.72 20.43 0.86
N LYS A 207 -14.79 21.68 0.43
CA LYS A 207 -14.01 22.79 1.02
C LYS A 207 -14.82 23.72 1.91
N ALA A 208 -16.15 23.61 1.89
CA ALA A 208 -17.00 24.53 2.64
C ALA A 208 -17.01 24.19 4.13
N GLU A 209 -17.12 25.21 4.97
CA GLU A 209 -17.31 25.04 6.41
C GLU A 209 -18.58 24.22 6.68
N GLY A 210 -18.47 23.18 7.51
CA GLY A 210 -19.55 22.24 7.83
C GLY A 210 -19.65 21.02 6.90
N GLU A 211 -18.83 20.95 5.83
CA GLU A 211 -18.74 19.76 4.97
C GLU A 211 -17.68 18.76 5.47
N LEU A 212 -16.70 19.23 6.24
CA LEU A 212 -15.57 18.44 6.74
C LEU A 212 -15.95 17.69 8.04
N VAL A 213 -17.00 16.88 7.95
CA VAL A 213 -17.53 16.10 9.09
C VAL A 213 -16.89 14.72 9.08
N GLY A 214 -16.21 14.37 10.17
CA GLY A 214 -15.52 13.09 10.36
C GLY A 214 -15.97 12.35 11.62
N GLY A 215 -15.80 11.03 11.63
CA GLY A 215 -16.06 10.15 12.77
C GLY A 215 -14.81 9.45 13.31
N GLY A 216 -13.65 9.65 12.65
CA GLY A 216 -12.36 9.10 13.04
C GLY A 216 -11.71 9.85 14.23
N PRO A 217 -10.44 9.51 14.56
CA PRO A 217 -9.71 10.09 15.69
C PRO A 217 -9.43 11.59 15.53
N PHE A 218 -9.29 12.06 14.29
CA PHE A 218 -9.15 13.48 13.96
C PHE A 218 -10.13 13.87 12.86
N THR A 219 -10.34 15.17 12.71
CA THR A 219 -11.19 15.75 11.65
C THR A 219 -10.47 16.92 11.00
N VAL A 220 -10.64 17.08 9.71
CA VAL A 220 -10.04 18.19 8.96
C VAL A 220 -10.65 19.51 9.42
N LYS A 221 -9.83 20.38 9.96
CA LYS A 221 -10.17 21.75 10.37
C LYS A 221 -9.91 22.76 9.28
N ALA A 222 -8.82 22.56 8.55
CA ALA A 222 -8.43 23.38 7.43
C ALA A 222 -7.75 22.50 6.38
N TYR A 223 -8.11 22.68 5.14
CA TYR A 223 -7.55 21.95 4.01
C TYR A 223 -6.88 22.90 3.03
N ASP A 224 -5.61 22.66 2.76
CA ASP A 224 -4.85 23.30 1.69
C ASP A 224 -4.04 22.23 0.96
N GLU A 225 -4.45 21.90 -0.25
CA GLU A 225 -3.85 20.87 -1.10
C GLU A 225 -2.35 21.06 -1.33
N LYS A 226 -1.88 22.31 -1.40
CA LYS A 226 -0.47 22.67 -1.67
C LYS A 226 0.26 23.29 -0.48
N GLY A 227 -0.40 23.37 0.64
CA GLY A 227 0.10 23.97 1.86
C GLY A 227 0.00 23.03 3.03
N THR A 228 -0.66 23.50 4.10
CA THR A 228 -0.84 22.71 5.32
C THR A 228 -2.29 22.33 5.52
N THR A 229 -2.56 21.03 5.60
CA THR A 229 -3.83 20.50 6.08
C THR A 229 -3.74 20.29 7.59
N LEU A 230 -4.66 20.89 8.34
CA LEU A 230 -4.75 20.75 9.80
C LEU A 230 -5.91 19.83 10.17
N LEU A 231 -5.58 18.77 10.91
CA LEU A 231 -6.56 17.86 11.50
C LEU A 231 -6.59 18.08 13.02
N GLU A 232 -7.78 18.38 13.59
CA GLU A 232 -7.99 18.53 15.03
C GLU A 232 -8.54 17.24 15.63
N ARG A 233 -8.17 16.94 16.88
CA ARG A 233 -8.69 15.78 17.63
C ARG A 233 -10.22 15.82 17.68
N ASN A 234 -10.85 14.70 17.34
CA ASN A 234 -12.29 14.52 17.41
C ASN A 234 -12.72 14.10 18.83
N PRO A 235 -13.43 14.95 19.58
CA PRO A 235 -13.90 14.59 20.93
C PRO A 235 -15.02 13.56 20.92
N GLY A 236 -15.65 13.30 19.76
CA GLY A 236 -16.70 12.31 19.57
C GLY A 236 -16.22 10.94 19.12
N TYR A 237 -14.90 10.76 18.97
CA TYR A 237 -14.32 9.52 18.50
C TYR A 237 -14.67 8.33 19.40
N TYR A 238 -15.01 7.20 18.79
CA TYR A 238 -15.44 5.97 19.48
C TYR A 238 -14.31 5.12 20.04
N GLY A 239 -13.07 5.36 19.60
CA GLY A 239 -11.88 4.62 20.03
C GLY A 239 -11.14 5.28 21.18
N PRO A 240 -9.92 4.82 21.52
CA PRO A 240 -9.06 5.44 22.50
C PRO A 240 -8.79 6.91 22.16
N LYS A 241 -8.85 7.77 23.18
CA LYS A 241 -8.64 9.21 23.00
C LYS A 241 -7.21 9.48 22.51
N PRO A 242 -7.02 10.14 21.35
CA PRO A 242 -5.69 10.55 20.93
C PRO A 242 -5.01 11.46 21.96
N ASN A 243 -3.71 11.28 22.19
CA ASN A 243 -2.95 12.18 23.07
C ASN A 243 -2.77 13.57 22.44
N LEU A 244 -2.59 13.65 21.13
CA LEU A 244 -2.37 14.89 20.41
C LEU A 244 -3.63 15.75 20.32
N ASP A 245 -3.46 17.08 20.32
CA ASP A 245 -4.55 18.00 20.01
C ASP A 245 -4.81 18.11 18.51
N ALA A 246 -3.74 17.99 17.69
CA ALA A 246 -3.84 18.11 16.24
C ALA A 246 -2.67 17.44 15.51
N ILE A 247 -2.87 17.22 14.20
CA ILE A 247 -1.85 16.83 13.24
C ILE A 247 -1.81 17.87 12.13
N GLY A 248 -0.62 18.36 11.79
CA GLY A 248 -0.39 19.24 10.64
C GLY A 248 0.33 18.47 9.53
N ILE A 249 -0.31 18.31 8.39
CA ILE A 249 0.26 17.71 7.18
C ILE A 249 0.67 18.86 6.26
N THR A 250 1.98 19.04 6.04
CA THR A 250 2.50 20.13 5.20
C THR A 250 3.15 19.56 3.95
N VAL A 251 2.71 20.03 2.79
CA VAL A 251 3.22 19.62 1.48
C VAL A 251 4.37 20.53 1.07
N TYR A 252 5.49 19.94 0.69
CA TYR A 252 6.68 20.61 0.19
C TYR A 252 6.86 20.33 -1.31
N GLN A 253 7.31 21.31 -2.06
CA GLN A 253 7.50 21.20 -3.51
C GLN A 253 8.59 20.20 -3.92
N ASN A 254 9.50 19.88 -3.02
CA ASN A 254 10.58 18.93 -3.25
C ASN A 254 11.17 18.44 -1.91
N PRO A 255 11.90 17.31 -1.93
CA PRO A 255 12.51 16.74 -0.74
C PRO A 255 13.51 17.66 -0.03
N ASP A 256 14.27 18.48 -0.76
CA ASP A 256 15.27 19.39 -0.15
C ASP A 256 14.61 20.50 0.69
N ALA A 257 13.47 21.02 0.24
CA ALA A 257 12.68 21.99 1.00
C ALA A 257 12.12 21.35 2.28
N MET A 258 11.60 20.14 2.21
CA MET A 258 11.11 19.39 3.36
C MET A 258 12.22 19.12 4.39
N VAL A 259 13.38 18.65 3.93
CA VAL A 259 14.55 18.43 4.80
C VAL A 259 15.04 19.74 5.44
N SER A 260 15.00 20.84 4.71
CA SER A 260 15.36 22.17 5.26
C SER A 260 14.39 22.59 6.36
N ALA A 261 13.09 22.43 6.16
CA ALA A 261 12.06 22.70 7.17
C ALA A 261 12.20 21.78 8.40
N PHE A 262 12.52 20.51 8.19
CA PHE A 262 12.80 19.57 9.27
C PHE A 262 14.02 20.00 10.09
N LYS A 263 15.13 20.39 9.44
CA LYS A 263 16.32 20.92 10.12
C LYS A 263 16.00 22.19 10.91
N ALA A 264 15.20 23.08 10.36
CA ALA A 264 14.77 24.32 11.02
C ALA A 264 13.80 24.11 12.19
N GLY A 265 13.20 22.92 12.34
CA GLY A 265 12.19 22.62 13.36
C GLY A 265 10.79 23.14 13.01
N GLU A 266 10.54 23.41 11.74
CA GLU A 266 9.21 23.80 11.25
C GLU A 266 8.27 22.60 11.20
N ILE A 267 8.81 21.39 10.96
CA ILE A 267 8.13 20.11 11.06
C ILE A 267 8.84 19.19 12.05
N ASP A 268 8.08 18.27 12.63
CA ASP A 268 8.53 17.32 13.64
C ASP A 268 8.90 15.96 13.03
N SER A 269 8.29 15.62 11.90
CA SER A 269 8.51 14.35 11.18
C SER A 269 8.53 14.59 9.67
N MET A 270 9.28 13.74 8.97
CA MET A 270 9.21 13.58 7.51
C MET A 270 8.62 12.21 7.23
N ASP A 271 7.58 12.14 6.43
CA ASP A 271 6.94 10.87 6.07
C ASP A 271 7.89 9.98 5.26
N LYS A 272 8.61 10.57 4.31
CA LYS A 272 9.59 9.86 3.49
C LYS A 272 10.92 10.63 3.47
N VAL A 273 11.96 10.04 4.03
CA VAL A 273 13.33 10.58 3.95
C VAL A 273 13.93 10.20 2.60
N PRO A 274 14.43 11.18 1.81
CA PRO A 274 15.14 10.86 0.58
C PRO A 274 16.32 9.93 0.86
N VAL A 275 16.43 8.82 0.14
CA VAL A 275 17.45 7.78 0.37
C VAL A 275 18.87 8.34 0.34
N THR A 276 19.12 9.37 -0.46
CA THR A 276 20.42 10.07 -0.58
C THR A 276 20.78 10.89 0.66
N LEU A 277 19.82 11.23 1.51
CA LEU A 277 20.00 12.08 2.69
C LEU A 277 19.91 11.33 4.02
N VAL A 278 19.61 10.03 4.00
CA VAL A 278 19.41 9.21 5.21
C VAL A 278 20.59 9.31 6.17
N ASP A 279 21.83 9.11 5.69
CA ASP A 279 23.01 9.14 6.55
C ASP A 279 23.26 10.53 7.15
N GLN A 280 22.93 11.59 6.41
CA GLN A 280 23.01 12.95 6.92
C GLN A 280 21.97 13.22 8.01
N ILE A 281 20.76 12.70 7.83
CA ILE A 281 19.67 12.85 8.81
C ILE A 281 19.96 12.02 10.06
N LYS A 282 20.44 10.78 9.92
CA LYS A 282 20.88 9.92 11.04
C LYS A 282 22.00 10.56 11.89
N ALA A 283 22.88 11.35 11.27
CA ALA A 283 23.95 12.04 11.98
C ALA A 283 23.50 13.28 12.75
N MET A 284 22.24 13.71 12.63
CA MET A 284 21.73 14.87 13.35
C MET A 284 21.48 14.51 14.82
N PRO A 285 21.82 15.42 15.77
CA PRO A 285 21.47 15.22 17.16
C PRO A 285 19.94 15.24 17.34
N ASP A 286 19.44 14.46 18.26
CA ASP A 286 18.02 14.39 18.62
C ASP A 286 17.08 14.08 17.45
N VAL A 287 17.52 13.24 16.52
CA VAL A 287 16.73 12.73 15.42
C VAL A 287 16.72 11.20 15.48
N GLN A 288 15.55 10.63 15.33
CA GLN A 288 15.38 9.21 15.16
C GLN A 288 15.02 8.93 13.70
N VAL A 289 15.63 7.92 13.13
CA VAL A 289 15.35 7.45 11.76
C VAL A 289 14.93 5.99 11.86
N GLU A 290 13.76 5.72 11.35
CA GLU A 290 13.22 4.37 11.23
C GLU A 290 13.26 3.92 9.79
N GLU A 291 13.88 2.77 9.58
CA GLU A 291 13.94 2.06 8.31
C GLU A 291 13.07 0.82 8.46
N GLY A 292 12.23 0.57 7.51
CA GLY A 292 11.27 -0.53 7.59
C GLY A 292 10.93 -1.08 6.21
N LEU A 293 10.21 -2.18 6.20
CA LEU A 293 9.67 -2.75 4.98
C LEU A 293 8.75 -1.73 4.33
N VAL A 294 9.07 -1.38 3.09
CA VAL A 294 8.16 -0.60 2.27
C VAL A 294 7.36 -1.54 1.39
N PRO A 295 6.07 -1.32 1.35
CA PRO A 295 5.21 -2.09 0.48
C PRO A 295 5.23 -1.62 -0.97
N ASP A 296 6.19 -0.80 -1.42
CA ASP A 296 6.18 -0.36 -2.81
C ASP A 296 7.04 -1.25 -3.71
N VAL A 297 6.57 -1.46 -4.93
CA VAL A 297 7.29 -2.20 -5.96
C VAL A 297 7.34 -1.38 -7.24
N VAL A 298 8.56 -1.01 -7.64
CA VAL A 298 8.81 -0.32 -8.91
C VAL A 298 8.76 -1.33 -10.04
N ASN A 299 8.00 -1.01 -11.08
CA ASN A 299 7.77 -1.87 -12.23
C ASN A 299 7.85 -1.11 -13.56
N ILE A 300 7.98 -1.88 -14.64
CA ILE A 300 7.83 -1.42 -16.00
C ILE A 300 6.68 -2.22 -16.61
N GLY A 301 5.57 -1.55 -16.91
CA GLY A 301 4.38 -2.17 -17.48
C GLY A 301 4.38 -2.10 -19.01
N PHE A 302 3.87 -3.15 -19.63
CA PHE A 302 3.68 -3.25 -21.08
C PHE A 302 2.25 -2.89 -21.47
N ASN A 303 2.07 -1.97 -22.42
CA ASN A 303 0.74 -1.64 -22.91
C ASN A 303 0.13 -2.80 -23.71
N ALA A 304 -0.64 -3.63 -23.03
CA ALA A 304 -1.36 -4.76 -23.61
C ALA A 304 -2.77 -4.40 -24.08
N ASN A 305 -3.15 -3.12 -24.05
CA ASN A 305 -4.47 -2.65 -24.47
C ASN A 305 -4.89 -3.27 -25.81
N PRO A 306 -6.03 -3.98 -25.88
CA PRO A 306 -6.46 -4.66 -27.10
C PRO A 306 -6.80 -3.72 -28.27
N LYS A 307 -7.03 -2.43 -27.99
CA LYS A 307 -7.29 -1.42 -29.02
C LYS A 307 -5.99 -0.86 -29.63
N LYS A 308 -4.83 -1.04 -28.97
CA LYS A 308 -3.53 -0.64 -29.52
C LYS A 308 -3.12 -1.59 -30.65
N THR A 309 -2.83 -1.03 -31.82
CA THR A 309 -2.49 -1.82 -33.02
C THR A 309 -1.01 -1.77 -33.38
N THR A 310 -0.25 -0.87 -32.77
CA THR A 310 1.19 -0.69 -33.00
C THR A 310 2.01 -1.37 -31.91
N HIS A 311 3.24 -1.73 -32.22
CA HIS A 311 4.25 -2.24 -31.28
C HIS A 311 3.76 -3.49 -30.49
N ARG A 312 3.00 -4.36 -31.19
CA ARG A 312 2.46 -5.59 -30.58
C ARG A 312 3.53 -6.64 -30.32
N GLU A 313 4.70 -6.54 -30.93
CA GLU A 313 5.89 -7.33 -30.64
C GLU A 313 6.36 -7.21 -29.18
N LEU A 314 6.05 -6.08 -28.50
CA LEU A 314 6.29 -5.94 -27.06
C LEU A 314 5.50 -6.93 -26.21
N LEU A 315 4.48 -7.57 -26.77
CA LEU A 315 3.73 -8.63 -26.09
C LEU A 315 4.25 -10.04 -26.40
N ASP A 316 5.27 -10.15 -27.29
CA ASP A 316 5.96 -11.42 -27.52
C ASP A 316 6.70 -11.82 -26.24
N PRO A 317 6.45 -13.03 -25.68
CA PRO A 317 7.15 -13.51 -24.48
C PRO A 317 8.67 -13.49 -24.60
N VAL A 318 9.21 -13.70 -25.80
CA VAL A 318 10.66 -13.64 -26.03
C VAL A 318 11.20 -12.23 -25.87
N VAL A 319 10.49 -11.23 -26.38
CA VAL A 319 10.89 -9.81 -26.25
C VAL A 319 10.82 -9.39 -24.79
N LYS A 320 9.74 -9.70 -24.08
CA LYS A 320 9.58 -9.38 -22.67
C LYS A 320 10.66 -10.02 -21.80
N ASN A 321 10.94 -11.30 -22.03
CA ASN A 321 11.98 -12.03 -21.31
C ASN A 321 13.38 -11.46 -21.59
N ALA A 322 13.69 -11.14 -22.85
CA ALA A 322 14.95 -10.49 -23.19
C ALA A 322 15.10 -9.11 -22.53
N MET A 323 14.02 -8.31 -22.50
CA MET A 323 14.01 -7.01 -21.82
C MET A 323 14.18 -7.16 -20.31
N ALA A 324 13.61 -8.20 -19.69
CA ALA A 324 13.73 -8.48 -18.26
C ALA A 324 15.17 -8.85 -17.85
N HIS A 325 15.86 -9.68 -18.67
CA HIS A 325 17.29 -9.99 -18.49
C HIS A 325 18.22 -8.78 -18.76
N ALA A 326 17.73 -7.75 -19.43
CA ALA A 326 18.48 -6.52 -19.68
C ALA A 326 18.09 -5.38 -18.70
N VAL A 327 17.72 -5.70 -17.46
CA VAL A 327 17.53 -4.74 -16.37
C VAL A 327 18.55 -5.02 -15.28
N ASN A 328 19.54 -4.14 -15.14
CA ASN A 328 20.57 -4.23 -14.10
C ASN A 328 20.02 -3.72 -12.76
N ARG A 329 19.29 -4.58 -12.04
CA ARG A 329 18.66 -4.27 -10.76
C ARG A 329 19.68 -3.86 -9.71
N ASP A 330 20.83 -4.53 -9.63
CA ASP A 330 21.90 -4.23 -8.68
C ASP A 330 22.47 -2.82 -8.90
N LYS A 331 22.72 -2.44 -10.17
CA LYS A 331 23.18 -1.08 -10.52
C LYS A 331 22.14 -0.02 -10.13
N ILE A 332 20.87 -0.30 -10.32
CA ILE A 332 19.77 0.59 -9.91
C ILE A 332 19.75 0.72 -8.38
N ILE A 333 19.78 -0.38 -7.64
CA ILE A 333 19.77 -0.40 -6.19
C ILE A 333 20.96 0.38 -5.62
N GLU A 334 22.15 0.12 -6.13
CA GLU A 334 23.35 0.82 -5.66
C GLU A 334 23.33 2.31 -6.01
N THR A 335 22.96 2.65 -7.28
CA THR A 335 23.11 4.02 -7.80
C THR A 335 21.96 4.95 -7.40
N VAL A 336 20.73 4.44 -7.36
CA VAL A 336 19.53 5.25 -7.12
C VAL A 336 19.11 5.18 -5.66
N TYR A 337 19.20 4.00 -5.05
CA TYR A 337 18.72 3.75 -3.68
C TYR A 337 19.84 3.68 -2.64
N ASN A 338 21.12 3.90 -3.02
CA ASN A 338 22.27 3.78 -2.12
C ASN A 338 22.29 2.45 -1.34
N GLY A 339 21.88 1.37 -1.98
CA GLY A 339 21.77 0.04 -1.38
C GLY A 339 20.52 -0.18 -0.49
N ARG A 340 19.61 0.80 -0.39
CA ARG A 340 18.40 0.75 0.43
C ARG A 340 17.17 0.33 -0.39
N ALA A 341 17.31 -0.76 -1.11
CA ALA A 341 16.24 -1.43 -1.83
C ALA A 341 16.60 -2.89 -2.03
N ALA A 342 15.61 -3.73 -2.31
CA ALA A 342 15.80 -5.10 -2.73
C ALA A 342 15.36 -5.29 -4.19
N PRO A 343 15.93 -6.24 -4.94
CA PRO A 343 15.41 -6.62 -6.25
C PRO A 343 13.97 -7.12 -6.13
N ALA A 344 13.10 -6.71 -7.04
CA ALA A 344 11.71 -7.16 -7.08
C ALA A 344 11.49 -8.23 -8.15
N ALA A 345 10.65 -9.22 -7.86
CA ALA A 345 10.26 -10.28 -8.78
C ALA A 345 8.74 -10.48 -8.89
N SER A 346 7.94 -9.84 -8.03
CA SER A 346 6.51 -10.00 -7.95
C SER A 346 5.82 -8.65 -7.74
N ILE A 347 4.53 -8.59 -8.07
CA ILE A 347 3.65 -7.47 -7.71
C ILE A 347 3.39 -7.43 -6.19
N LEU A 348 3.55 -8.56 -5.51
CA LEU A 348 3.47 -8.64 -4.05
C LEU A 348 4.82 -8.30 -3.43
N THR A 349 4.78 -7.68 -2.27
CA THR A 349 5.94 -7.28 -1.49
C THR A 349 6.04 -8.13 -0.21
N PRO A 350 7.16 -8.12 0.52
CA PRO A 350 7.33 -8.93 1.73
C PRO A 350 6.27 -8.72 2.81
N ILE A 351 5.56 -7.59 2.80
CA ILE A 351 4.47 -7.34 3.75
C ILE A 351 3.29 -8.32 3.58
N ALA A 352 3.14 -8.91 2.40
CA ALA A 352 2.12 -9.93 2.14
C ALA A 352 2.45 -11.28 2.84
N GLY A 353 3.58 -11.39 3.50
CA GLY A 353 3.97 -12.58 4.28
C GLY A 353 3.99 -13.85 3.43
N ASP A 354 3.31 -14.89 3.91
CA ASP A 354 3.26 -16.20 3.25
C ASP A 354 2.62 -16.18 1.85
N TYR A 355 1.89 -15.13 1.49
CA TYR A 355 1.33 -14.99 0.14
C TYR A 355 2.38 -14.67 -0.92
N LEU A 356 3.53 -14.10 -0.55
CA LEU A 356 4.63 -13.90 -1.50
C LEU A 356 5.27 -15.24 -1.82
N ASP A 357 5.29 -15.63 -3.11
CA ASP A 357 5.91 -16.88 -3.53
C ASP A 357 7.44 -16.83 -3.40
N PRO A 358 8.05 -17.58 -2.46
CA PRO A 358 9.49 -17.54 -2.22
C PRO A 358 10.31 -18.23 -3.33
N THR A 359 9.68 -18.84 -4.31
CA THR A 359 10.34 -19.55 -5.41
C THR A 359 10.55 -18.67 -6.63
N ILE A 360 9.93 -17.48 -6.67
CA ILE A 360 10.07 -16.52 -7.76
C ILE A 360 11.24 -15.59 -7.44
N GLU A 361 12.23 -15.62 -8.34
CA GLU A 361 13.41 -14.76 -8.27
C GLU A 361 13.45 -13.79 -9.45
N PRO A 362 14.02 -12.58 -9.28
CA PRO A 362 14.19 -11.65 -10.40
C PRO A 362 15.07 -12.28 -11.47
N GLU A 363 14.78 -11.99 -12.75
CA GLU A 363 15.62 -12.43 -13.85
C GLU A 363 17.05 -11.91 -13.66
N ALA A 364 18.02 -12.81 -13.79
CA ALA A 364 19.43 -12.46 -13.71
C ALA A 364 19.81 -11.50 -14.84
N TYR A 365 20.58 -10.46 -14.52
CA TYR A 365 21.10 -9.54 -15.52
C TYR A 365 22.08 -10.26 -16.46
N ASP A 366 21.67 -10.46 -17.71
CA ASP A 366 22.47 -11.14 -18.74
C ASP A 366 22.18 -10.58 -20.14
N LEU A 367 22.98 -9.61 -20.56
CA LEU A 367 22.87 -9.01 -21.89
C LEU A 367 23.22 -10.00 -23.02
N ALA A 368 24.03 -11.03 -22.74
CA ALA A 368 24.38 -12.04 -23.75
C ALA A 368 23.18 -12.94 -24.02
N LEU A 369 22.52 -13.43 -22.96
CA LEU A 369 21.29 -14.20 -23.06
C LEU A 369 20.18 -13.39 -23.73
N ALA A 370 19.97 -12.14 -23.31
CA ALA A 370 18.97 -11.26 -23.88
C ALA A 370 19.17 -11.04 -25.40
N ASN A 371 20.41 -10.82 -25.84
CA ASN A 371 20.73 -10.73 -27.26
C ASN A 371 20.46 -12.04 -27.99
N GLN A 372 20.86 -13.18 -27.42
CA GLN A 372 20.66 -14.50 -28.02
C GLN A 372 19.17 -14.80 -28.21
N LEU A 373 18.33 -14.54 -27.19
CA LEU A 373 16.86 -14.72 -27.27
C LEU A 373 16.27 -13.95 -28.46
N LEU A 374 16.67 -12.69 -28.63
CA LEU A 374 16.18 -11.84 -29.72
C LEU A 374 16.72 -12.29 -31.08
N ASP A 375 18.01 -12.71 -31.17
CA ASP A 375 18.59 -13.22 -32.39
C ASP A 375 17.92 -14.51 -32.87
N ASP A 376 17.67 -15.46 -31.94
CA ASP A 376 17.04 -16.75 -32.22
C ASP A 376 15.57 -16.58 -32.68
N ALA A 377 14.90 -15.53 -32.18
CA ALA A 377 13.54 -15.17 -32.56
C ALA A 377 13.45 -14.30 -33.84
N GLY A 378 14.59 -13.97 -34.46
CA GLY A 378 14.65 -13.27 -35.73
C GLY A 378 14.56 -11.73 -35.65
N TYR A 379 14.74 -11.16 -34.46
CA TYR A 379 14.86 -9.72 -34.27
C TYR A 379 16.28 -9.26 -34.65
N THR A 380 16.47 -8.66 -35.83
CA THR A 380 17.79 -8.44 -36.43
C THR A 380 18.34 -7.06 -36.11
N LYS A 381 19.62 -6.97 -35.67
CA LYS A 381 20.28 -5.66 -35.46
C LYS A 381 20.61 -4.96 -36.77
N GLY A 382 20.18 -3.71 -36.88
CA GLY A 382 20.55 -2.80 -37.96
C GLY A 382 22.00 -2.27 -37.86
N ALA A 383 22.44 -1.50 -38.84
CA ALA A 383 23.77 -0.91 -38.84
C ALA A 383 24.00 0.13 -37.72
N ASP A 384 22.95 0.69 -37.17
CA ASP A 384 22.93 1.62 -36.02
C ASP A 384 22.84 0.90 -34.66
N GLY A 385 22.82 -0.43 -34.68
CA GLY A 385 22.73 -1.27 -33.49
C GLY A 385 21.31 -1.50 -32.96
N ILE A 386 20.29 -0.83 -33.53
CA ILE A 386 18.89 -1.03 -33.14
C ILE A 386 18.27 -2.15 -33.97
N ARG A 387 17.45 -2.97 -33.33
CA ARG A 387 16.81 -4.13 -33.97
C ARG A 387 15.59 -3.72 -34.78
N THR A 388 15.29 -4.57 -35.74
CA THR A 388 13.98 -4.59 -36.39
C THR A 388 13.27 -5.89 -36.07
N THR A 389 11.94 -5.83 -36.05
CA THR A 389 11.07 -7.01 -35.94
C THR A 389 11.25 -7.91 -37.17
N PRO A 390 10.79 -9.18 -37.12
CA PRO A 390 10.74 -10.02 -38.34
C PRO A 390 9.90 -9.40 -39.47
N ALA A 391 8.99 -8.49 -39.18
CA ALA A 391 8.22 -7.72 -40.17
C ALA A 391 8.98 -6.51 -40.76
N GLY A 392 10.12 -6.14 -40.17
CA GLY A 392 10.97 -5.03 -40.60
C GLY A 392 10.74 -3.71 -39.84
N ASP A 393 9.86 -3.69 -38.83
CA ASP A 393 9.60 -2.50 -38.03
C ASP A 393 10.73 -2.27 -37.01
N ARG A 394 11.13 -1.01 -36.81
CA ARG A 394 12.18 -0.62 -35.87
C ARG A 394 11.70 -0.81 -34.42
N MET A 395 12.51 -1.39 -33.58
CA MET A 395 12.23 -1.54 -32.13
C MET A 395 12.60 -0.26 -31.40
N SER A 396 11.68 0.71 -31.40
CA SER A 396 11.82 2.03 -30.76
C SER A 396 10.51 2.38 -30.06
N TYR A 397 10.54 2.58 -28.75
CA TYR A 397 9.35 2.61 -27.89
C TYR A 397 9.29 3.85 -26.99
N GLU A 398 8.08 4.33 -26.73
CA GLU A 398 7.82 5.42 -25.79
C GLU A 398 7.53 4.86 -24.37
N VAL A 399 8.16 5.48 -23.37
CA VAL A 399 8.02 5.08 -21.96
C VAL A 399 7.47 6.26 -21.16
N ILE A 400 6.30 6.13 -20.56
CA ILE A 400 5.76 7.11 -19.60
C ILE A 400 6.63 7.10 -18.34
N LEU A 401 7.04 8.30 -17.88
CA LEU A 401 7.87 8.49 -16.71
C LEU A 401 7.23 9.51 -15.76
N PRO A 402 6.54 9.07 -14.70
CA PRO A 402 6.09 9.96 -13.65
C PRO A 402 7.24 10.70 -13.00
N THR A 403 7.14 12.02 -12.85
CA THR A 403 8.22 12.88 -12.33
C THR A 403 8.24 12.98 -10.81
N ASP A 404 7.21 12.56 -10.15
CA ASP A 404 7.01 12.52 -8.69
C ASP A 404 7.57 11.23 -8.04
N ILE A 405 7.85 10.19 -8.82
CA ILE A 405 8.51 8.98 -8.28
C ILE A 405 10.01 9.22 -8.11
N GLU A 406 10.52 9.02 -6.89
CA GLU A 406 11.93 9.27 -6.54
C GLU A 406 12.90 8.52 -7.48
N GLY A 407 13.87 9.24 -8.02
CA GLY A 407 14.93 8.69 -8.87
C GLY A 407 14.46 8.12 -10.22
N GLN A 408 13.20 8.34 -10.64
CA GLN A 408 12.60 7.74 -11.81
C GLN A 408 13.39 7.99 -13.10
N GLN A 409 13.81 9.23 -13.33
CA GLN A 409 14.63 9.57 -14.49
C GLN A 409 15.96 8.79 -14.50
N ARG A 410 16.61 8.65 -13.34
CA ARG A 410 17.89 7.94 -13.24
C ARG A 410 17.73 6.43 -13.43
N LYS A 411 16.66 5.85 -12.89
CA LYS A 411 16.30 4.43 -13.15
C LYS A 411 16.11 4.20 -14.64
N PHE A 412 15.34 5.07 -15.29
CA PHE A 412 15.11 4.98 -16.74
C PHE A 412 16.40 5.07 -17.54
N GLU A 413 17.31 6.00 -17.24
CA GLU A 413 18.58 6.15 -17.96
C GLU A 413 19.43 4.88 -17.89
N ILE A 414 19.48 4.20 -16.74
CA ILE A 414 20.20 2.94 -16.57
C ILE A 414 19.56 1.84 -17.45
N ILE A 415 18.25 1.71 -17.41
CA ILE A 415 17.49 0.72 -18.17
C ILE A 415 17.58 1.01 -19.68
N GLN A 416 17.50 2.26 -20.07
CA GLN A 416 17.64 2.70 -21.46
C GLN A 416 19.00 2.31 -22.05
N GLU A 417 20.09 2.49 -21.27
CA GLU A 417 21.44 2.07 -21.67
C GLU A 417 21.51 0.56 -21.92
N ASP A 418 20.97 -0.22 -20.99
CA ASP A 418 20.96 -1.68 -21.05
C ASP A 418 20.08 -2.20 -22.20
N TRP A 419 18.89 -1.66 -22.40
CA TRP A 419 18.01 -2.02 -23.52
C TRP A 419 18.60 -1.64 -24.87
N LYS A 420 19.30 -0.51 -24.94
CA LYS A 420 20.04 -0.13 -26.15
C LYS A 420 21.15 -1.13 -26.48
N ALA A 421 21.83 -1.72 -25.47
CA ALA A 421 22.85 -2.73 -25.66
C ALA A 421 22.29 -4.03 -26.27
N ILE A 422 21.02 -4.33 -26.04
CA ILE A 422 20.32 -5.44 -26.68
C ILE A 422 19.62 -5.05 -27.98
N GLY A 423 19.74 -3.78 -28.41
CA GLY A 423 19.19 -3.27 -29.67
C GLY A 423 17.77 -2.76 -29.61
N ILE A 424 17.29 -2.37 -28.44
CA ILE A 424 15.99 -1.75 -28.23
C ILE A 424 16.19 -0.28 -27.86
N GLU A 425 15.61 0.61 -28.66
CA GLU A 425 15.61 2.04 -28.41
C GLU A 425 14.39 2.44 -27.58
N THR A 426 14.58 3.33 -26.62
CA THR A 426 13.46 3.86 -25.81
C THR A 426 13.55 5.37 -25.68
N VAL A 427 12.39 6.03 -25.62
CA VAL A 427 12.25 7.48 -25.46
C VAL A 427 11.36 7.76 -24.25
N GLY A 428 11.94 8.37 -23.21
CA GLY A 428 11.19 8.75 -22.01
C GLY A 428 10.23 9.91 -22.29
N LYS A 429 9.03 9.82 -21.73
CA LYS A 429 7.98 10.85 -21.76
C LYS A 429 7.69 11.27 -20.31
N PRO A 430 8.47 12.23 -19.77
CA PRO A 430 8.23 12.71 -18.40
C PRO A 430 6.90 13.46 -18.34
N MET A 431 6.11 13.19 -17.30
CA MET A 431 4.86 13.88 -16.99
C MET A 431 4.58 13.78 -15.49
N ASP A 432 3.69 14.60 -14.96
CA ASP A 432 3.27 14.47 -13.56
C ASP A 432 2.47 13.17 -13.33
N GLY A 433 2.43 12.71 -12.07
CA GLY A 433 1.84 11.43 -11.73
C GLY A 433 0.36 11.32 -12.10
N SER A 434 -0.42 12.40 -11.93
CA SER A 434 -1.85 12.39 -12.30
C SER A 434 -2.03 12.24 -13.81
N ALA A 435 -1.25 12.98 -14.62
CA ALA A 435 -1.29 12.84 -16.07
C ALA A 435 -0.80 11.46 -16.54
N ALA A 436 0.19 10.89 -15.84
CA ALA A 436 0.68 9.53 -16.12
C ALA A 436 -0.40 8.49 -15.82
N TRP A 437 -1.05 8.61 -14.66
CA TRP A 437 -2.18 7.75 -14.29
C TRP A 437 -3.31 7.81 -15.32
N ASP A 438 -3.76 9.01 -15.67
CA ASP A 438 -4.79 9.20 -16.69
C ASP A 438 -4.40 8.58 -18.04
N ALA A 439 -3.12 8.69 -18.42
CA ALA A 439 -2.62 8.11 -19.65
C ALA A 439 -2.65 6.57 -19.64
N MET A 440 -2.31 5.95 -18.51
CA MET A 440 -2.29 4.49 -18.37
C MET A 440 -3.70 3.91 -18.24
N MET A 441 -4.62 4.61 -17.55
CA MET A 441 -5.96 4.11 -17.25
C MET A 441 -6.98 4.36 -18.35
N ALA A 442 -6.70 5.24 -19.32
CA ALA A 442 -7.64 5.51 -20.40
C ALA A 442 -7.82 4.30 -21.34
N PRO A 443 -9.02 3.71 -21.42
CA PRO A 443 -9.24 2.51 -22.22
C PRO A 443 -9.23 2.78 -23.74
N ASP A 444 -9.20 4.04 -24.16
CA ASP A 444 -9.22 4.44 -25.57
C ASP A 444 -8.67 5.87 -25.78
N GLY A 445 -8.67 6.32 -27.04
CA GLY A 445 -8.25 7.66 -27.43
C GLY A 445 -6.74 7.86 -27.48
N LYS A 446 -6.27 9.06 -27.14
CA LYS A 446 -4.86 9.49 -27.27
C LYS A 446 -3.86 8.67 -26.43
N TYR A 447 -4.34 8.00 -25.42
CA TYR A 447 -3.50 7.22 -24.49
C TYR A 447 -3.15 5.81 -24.99
N LEU A 448 -3.61 5.43 -26.18
CA LEU A 448 -3.13 4.23 -26.87
C LEU A 448 -1.74 4.39 -27.50
N GLU A 449 -1.17 5.58 -27.43
CA GLU A 449 0.10 5.91 -28.11
C GLU A 449 1.33 5.44 -27.35
N PHE A 450 1.31 5.35 -26.00
CA PHE A 450 2.46 4.89 -25.23
C PHE A 450 2.65 3.37 -25.39
N ASP A 451 3.90 2.93 -25.23
CA ASP A 451 4.28 1.51 -25.35
C ASP A 451 4.55 0.85 -24.01
N LEU A 452 5.24 1.57 -23.16
CA LEU A 452 5.67 1.17 -21.82
C LEU A 452 5.42 2.31 -20.83
N HIS A 453 5.34 1.95 -19.55
CA HIS A 453 5.39 2.92 -18.47
C HIS A 453 6.30 2.40 -17.36
N MET A 454 6.86 3.30 -16.57
CA MET A 454 7.50 2.99 -15.30
C MET A 454 6.62 3.53 -14.17
N TRP A 455 6.17 2.64 -13.28
CA TRP A 455 5.28 2.98 -12.18
C TRP A 455 5.77 2.39 -10.87
N SER A 456 5.07 2.68 -9.79
CA SER A 456 5.27 2.07 -8.48
C SER A 456 3.91 1.73 -7.89
N TRP A 457 3.74 0.47 -7.47
CA TRP A 457 2.57 0.04 -6.73
C TRP A 457 2.91 -0.13 -5.26
N LEU A 458 2.03 0.36 -4.40
CA LEU A 458 2.12 0.07 -2.97
C LEU A 458 1.60 -1.33 -2.68
N GLY A 459 2.29 -2.07 -1.81
CA GLY A 459 1.86 -3.40 -1.40
C GLY A 459 0.80 -3.32 -0.30
N TYR A 460 0.04 -4.39 -0.19
CA TYR A 460 -0.97 -4.60 0.84
C TYR A 460 -0.64 -5.85 1.65
N ILE A 461 -1.11 -5.90 2.89
CA ILE A 461 -0.98 -7.06 3.77
C ILE A 461 -1.75 -8.25 3.17
N ASP A 462 -3.03 -8.04 2.84
CA ASP A 462 -3.77 -9.01 2.03
C ASP A 462 -3.51 -8.76 0.53
N PRO A 463 -3.17 -9.79 -0.24
CA PRO A 463 -2.79 -9.63 -1.64
C PRO A 463 -3.97 -9.32 -2.59
N ASP A 464 -5.21 -9.40 -2.13
CA ASP A 464 -6.41 -9.39 -2.99
C ASP A 464 -6.46 -8.16 -3.92
N PHE A 465 -6.24 -6.96 -3.35
CA PHE A 465 -6.26 -5.73 -4.14
C PHE A 465 -5.19 -5.74 -5.24
N MET A 466 -3.95 -6.09 -4.91
CA MET A 466 -2.87 -6.11 -5.88
C MET A 466 -3.09 -7.14 -6.98
N LEU A 467 -3.62 -8.30 -6.62
CA LEU A 467 -3.97 -9.34 -7.59
C LEU A 467 -5.16 -8.94 -8.47
N MET A 468 -6.12 -8.18 -7.92
CA MET A 468 -7.26 -7.66 -8.65
C MET A 468 -6.84 -6.72 -9.79
N THR A 469 -5.84 -5.85 -9.58
CA THR A 469 -5.42 -4.86 -10.58
C THR A 469 -5.01 -5.47 -11.92
N VAL A 470 -4.69 -6.76 -11.96
CA VAL A 470 -4.19 -7.48 -13.14
C VAL A 470 -5.28 -8.28 -13.87
N MET A 471 -6.52 -8.25 -13.37
CA MET A 471 -7.65 -8.97 -13.98
C MET A 471 -8.12 -8.32 -15.27
N CYS A 472 -8.73 -9.13 -16.14
CA CYS A 472 -9.27 -8.69 -17.43
C CYS A 472 -10.35 -7.60 -17.29
N ASP A 473 -11.19 -7.66 -16.27
CA ASP A 473 -12.30 -6.71 -16.05
C ASP A 473 -11.84 -5.38 -15.43
N GLN A 474 -10.57 -5.29 -15.00
CA GLN A 474 -10.00 -4.07 -14.47
C GLN A 474 -9.46 -3.14 -15.56
N TYR A 475 -9.52 -3.53 -16.81
CA TYR A 475 -9.18 -2.66 -17.94
C TYR A 475 -10.06 -1.40 -17.98
N GLY A 476 -9.42 -0.24 -17.90
CA GLY A 476 -10.11 1.06 -17.78
C GLY A 476 -10.58 1.37 -16.35
N ASN A 477 -10.11 0.62 -15.36
CA ASN A 477 -10.36 0.83 -13.93
C ASN A 477 -9.03 0.81 -13.16
N TRP A 478 -8.56 -0.34 -12.67
CA TRP A 478 -7.29 -0.44 -11.92
C TRP A 478 -6.11 -1.01 -12.73
N SER A 479 -6.36 -1.57 -13.92
CA SER A 479 -5.31 -2.15 -14.76
C SER A 479 -4.58 -1.08 -15.58
N ASP A 480 -3.34 -0.81 -15.22
CA ASP A 480 -2.43 0.11 -15.89
C ASP A 480 -1.77 -0.47 -17.15
N THR A 481 -1.86 -1.79 -17.37
CA THR A 481 -1.31 -2.48 -18.54
C THR A 481 -2.36 -2.93 -19.54
N GLY A 482 -3.59 -3.15 -19.11
CA GLY A 482 -4.61 -3.82 -19.93
C GLY A 482 -4.30 -5.29 -20.22
N TYR A 483 -3.44 -5.91 -19.41
CA TYR A 483 -3.20 -7.36 -19.45
C TYR A 483 -4.48 -8.12 -19.16
N CYS A 484 -4.65 -9.28 -19.79
CA CYS A 484 -5.81 -10.14 -19.58
C CYS A 484 -5.42 -11.61 -19.80
N ASN A 485 -5.64 -12.42 -18.78
CA ASN A 485 -5.44 -13.86 -18.85
C ASN A 485 -6.60 -14.58 -18.12
N PRO A 486 -7.48 -15.31 -18.84
CA PRO A 486 -8.62 -16.00 -18.24
C PRO A 486 -8.25 -17.09 -17.21
N GLU A 487 -7.05 -17.70 -17.31
CA GLU A 487 -6.54 -18.64 -16.32
C GLU A 487 -6.28 -17.93 -14.99
N TYR A 488 -5.65 -16.74 -15.06
CA TYR A 488 -5.42 -15.87 -13.91
C TYR A 488 -6.74 -15.43 -13.26
N ASP A 489 -7.71 -14.97 -14.05
CA ASP A 489 -9.03 -14.57 -13.55
C ASP A 489 -9.78 -15.71 -12.84
N ALA A 490 -9.63 -16.94 -13.36
CA ALA A 490 -10.22 -18.11 -12.72
C ALA A 490 -9.58 -18.43 -11.36
N LEU A 491 -8.25 -18.27 -11.23
CA LEU A 491 -7.53 -18.43 -9.97
C LEU A 491 -7.87 -17.29 -8.99
N TYR A 492 -8.00 -16.06 -9.49
CA TYR A 492 -8.44 -14.93 -8.66
C TYR A 492 -9.81 -15.20 -8.02
N ALA A 493 -10.77 -15.69 -8.80
CA ALA A 493 -12.08 -16.06 -8.28
C ALA A 493 -12.01 -17.19 -7.24
N GLN A 494 -11.06 -18.11 -7.38
CA GLN A 494 -10.86 -19.20 -6.41
C GLN A 494 -10.22 -18.66 -5.11
N GLN A 495 -9.14 -17.86 -5.19
CA GLN A 495 -8.48 -17.31 -3.99
C GLN A 495 -9.44 -16.43 -3.18
N ALA A 496 -10.27 -15.61 -3.86
CA ALA A 496 -11.23 -14.75 -3.20
C ALA A 496 -12.32 -15.50 -2.41
N ALA A 497 -12.59 -16.75 -2.78
CA ALA A 497 -13.58 -17.61 -2.12
C ALA A 497 -12.97 -18.68 -1.19
N GLU A 498 -11.66 -18.90 -1.21
CA GLU A 498 -11.00 -19.96 -0.44
C GLU A 498 -10.79 -19.53 1.02
N MET A 499 -11.48 -20.20 1.93
CA MET A 499 -11.46 -19.91 3.37
C MET A 499 -10.33 -20.61 4.11
N ASP A 500 -9.71 -21.63 3.52
CA ASP A 500 -8.51 -22.28 4.09
C ASP A 500 -7.27 -21.46 3.75
N PRO A 501 -6.59 -20.86 4.74
CA PRO A 501 -5.46 -19.95 4.46
C PRO A 501 -4.33 -20.63 3.68
N ALA A 502 -4.02 -21.90 3.97
CA ALA A 502 -2.92 -22.59 3.29
C ALA A 502 -3.25 -22.88 1.82
N LYS A 503 -4.51 -23.21 1.51
CA LYS A 503 -4.94 -23.39 0.13
C LYS A 503 -4.99 -22.06 -0.62
N ARG A 504 -5.44 -20.98 0.05
CA ARG A 504 -5.44 -19.64 -0.52
C ARG A 504 -4.03 -19.20 -0.88
N VAL A 505 -3.05 -19.40 0.00
CA VAL A 505 -1.63 -19.16 -0.27
C VAL A 505 -1.17 -19.91 -1.51
N ALA A 506 -1.49 -21.20 -1.64
CA ALA A 506 -1.10 -22.00 -2.80
C ALA A 506 -1.68 -21.45 -4.12
N ILE A 507 -2.95 -21.02 -4.12
CA ILE A 507 -3.59 -20.40 -5.29
C ILE A 507 -2.89 -19.05 -5.63
N VAL A 508 -2.58 -18.24 -4.63
CA VAL A 508 -1.90 -16.95 -4.82
C VAL A 508 -0.49 -17.14 -5.36
N HIS A 509 0.23 -18.20 -4.94
CA HIS A 509 1.52 -18.54 -5.55
C HIS A 509 1.36 -18.92 -7.03
N GLU A 510 0.36 -19.74 -7.39
CA GLU A 510 0.08 -20.10 -8.77
C GLU A 510 -0.24 -18.87 -9.64
N MET A 511 -0.98 -17.90 -9.10
CA MET A 511 -1.24 -16.63 -9.78
C MET A 511 0.06 -15.83 -10.04
N GLN A 512 0.97 -15.76 -9.07
CA GLN A 512 2.25 -15.09 -9.25
C GLN A 512 3.13 -15.81 -10.29
N GLN A 513 3.11 -17.14 -10.37
CA GLN A 513 3.80 -17.91 -11.42
C GLN A 513 3.28 -17.56 -12.82
N ILE A 514 1.97 -17.33 -12.97
CA ILE A 514 1.39 -16.87 -14.24
C ILE A 514 1.93 -15.48 -14.59
N LEU A 515 1.94 -14.53 -13.64
CA LEU A 515 2.47 -13.19 -13.89
C LEU A 515 3.96 -13.20 -14.22
N TYR A 516 4.73 -14.05 -13.55
CA TYR A 516 6.15 -14.24 -13.83
C TYR A 516 6.39 -14.80 -15.24
N ARG A 517 5.59 -15.80 -15.66
CA ARG A 517 5.66 -16.39 -17.00
C ARG A 517 5.26 -15.40 -18.10
N ASP A 518 4.18 -14.63 -17.88
CA ASP A 518 3.56 -13.80 -18.92
C ASP A 518 4.16 -12.39 -18.99
N HIS A 519 4.88 -11.97 -17.97
CA HIS A 519 5.51 -10.65 -17.85
C HIS A 519 4.59 -9.49 -18.25
N PRO A 520 3.43 -9.27 -17.58
CA PRO A 520 2.71 -8.01 -17.77
C PRO A 520 3.54 -6.82 -17.27
N TYR A 521 4.44 -7.11 -16.31
CA TYR A 521 5.43 -6.20 -15.77
C TYR A 521 6.84 -6.81 -15.75
N ILE A 522 7.84 -5.97 -15.85
CA ILE A 522 9.20 -6.24 -15.36
C ILE A 522 9.31 -5.56 -14.00
N PHE A 523 9.46 -6.33 -12.94
CA PHE A 523 9.66 -5.80 -11.60
C PHE A 523 11.13 -5.38 -11.43
N VAL A 524 11.35 -4.21 -10.84
CA VAL A 524 12.68 -3.60 -10.78
C VAL A 524 13.25 -3.64 -9.36
N ALA A 525 12.58 -2.98 -8.43
CA ALA A 525 13.06 -2.85 -7.06
C ALA A 525 11.90 -2.66 -6.08
N GLN A 526 12.13 -3.05 -4.84
CA GLN A 526 11.32 -2.70 -3.68
C GLN A 526 12.16 -1.77 -2.83
N SER A 527 11.70 -0.53 -2.62
CA SER A 527 12.44 0.46 -1.83
C SER A 527 12.07 0.40 -0.35
N GLU A 528 13.01 0.72 0.52
CA GLU A 528 12.71 0.84 1.94
C GLU A 528 11.93 2.12 2.23
N PHE A 529 10.95 2.01 3.13
CA PHE A 529 10.30 3.19 3.70
C PHE A 529 11.15 3.73 4.85
N ILE A 530 11.53 4.98 4.76
CA ILE A 530 12.40 5.62 5.73
C ILE A 530 11.70 6.86 6.25
N ARG A 531 11.42 6.85 7.55
CA ARG A 531 10.83 7.98 8.26
C ARG A 531 11.86 8.60 9.19
N ALA A 532 11.79 9.91 9.40
CA ALA A 532 12.57 10.57 10.43
C ALA A 532 11.67 11.45 11.29
N TYR A 533 11.97 11.49 12.59
CA TYR A 533 11.29 12.38 13.52
C TYR A 533 12.25 12.94 14.57
N LYS A 534 11.91 14.11 15.08
CA LYS A 534 12.67 14.80 16.10
C LYS A 534 12.62 14.06 17.44
N GLY A 535 13.69 14.16 18.22
CA GLY A 535 13.65 13.74 19.62
C GLY A 535 12.58 14.48 20.42
N GLY A 536 12.20 13.92 21.56
CA GLY A 536 11.11 14.42 22.37
C GLY A 536 9.72 13.96 21.89
N TRP A 537 9.66 13.01 20.97
CA TRP A 537 8.45 12.27 20.59
C TRP A 537 8.58 10.80 20.98
N THR A 538 7.48 10.19 21.38
CA THR A 538 7.35 8.76 21.68
C THR A 538 6.16 8.16 20.98
N GLY A 539 6.17 6.83 20.79
CA GLY A 539 5.08 6.09 20.14
C GLY A 539 5.07 6.15 18.61
N ILE A 540 5.94 6.96 17.99
CA ILE A 540 6.09 6.94 16.53
C ILE A 540 6.97 5.73 16.19
N THR A 541 6.40 4.69 15.59
CA THR A 541 7.11 3.47 15.21
C THR A 541 6.96 3.15 13.72
N ALA A 542 7.95 2.47 13.16
CA ALA A 542 8.03 2.15 11.73
C ALA A 542 6.87 1.32 11.15
N PRO A 543 6.20 0.42 11.90
CA PRO A 543 5.15 -0.42 11.32
C PRO A 543 3.90 0.33 10.85
N TYR A 544 3.74 1.60 11.22
CA TYR A 544 2.57 2.36 10.79
C TYR A 544 2.73 2.77 9.32
N LEU A 545 2.44 1.82 8.47
CA LEU A 545 2.19 2.07 7.06
C LEU A 545 0.95 2.93 6.96
N VAL A 546 1.13 4.07 6.44
CA VAL A 546 0.32 5.27 6.58
C VAL A 546 -1.16 5.12 6.21
N TYR A 547 -1.63 4.03 5.69
CA TYR A 547 -3.06 3.73 5.45
C TYR A 547 -3.37 2.23 5.51
N VAL A 548 -2.39 1.42 5.88
CA VAL A 548 -2.55 -0.04 5.94
C VAL A 548 -2.77 -0.52 7.38
N SER A 549 -2.29 0.24 8.38
CA SER A 549 -2.48 -0.09 9.78
C SER A 549 -2.97 1.09 10.60
N LYS A 550 -3.72 0.80 11.67
CA LYS A 550 -4.23 1.80 12.59
C LYS A 550 -3.09 2.43 13.38
N ILE A 551 -3.04 3.75 13.39
CA ILE A 551 -2.07 4.50 14.19
C ILE A 551 -2.59 4.59 15.64
N PRO A 552 -1.84 4.14 16.65
CA PRO A 552 -2.26 4.20 18.05
C PRO A 552 -2.03 5.61 18.62
N TRP A 553 -2.88 6.54 18.25
CA TRP A 553 -2.77 7.94 18.63
C TRP A 553 -2.82 8.20 20.15
N ASP A 554 -3.29 7.23 20.92
CA ASP A 554 -3.26 7.25 22.39
C ASP A 554 -1.88 6.93 22.97
N THR A 555 -0.95 6.41 22.16
CA THR A 555 0.44 6.14 22.56
C THR A 555 1.42 7.19 22.03
N ILE A 556 1.04 7.91 20.98
CA ILE A 556 1.90 8.92 20.35
C ILE A 556 1.78 10.25 21.09
N GLY A 557 2.90 10.84 21.47
CA GLY A 557 2.94 12.12 22.14
C GLY A 557 4.34 12.67 22.37
N ARG A 558 4.42 13.82 23.02
CA ARG A 558 5.70 14.34 23.50
C ARG A 558 6.17 13.51 24.67
N THR A 559 7.48 13.32 24.80
CA THR A 559 8.08 12.77 26.05
C THR A 559 7.98 13.83 27.16
N ALA A 560 7.77 13.38 28.40
CA ALA A 560 7.95 14.26 29.55
C ALA A 560 9.43 14.67 29.64
N ASP A 561 9.69 15.98 29.77
CA ASP A 561 11.03 16.53 29.97
C ASP A 561 11.68 16.03 31.28
#